data_487f72ca2ad8cea1a45e34460a8003f2
#
_entry.id   487f72ca2ad8cea1a45e34460a8003f2
#
_cell.length_a   1.000
_cell.length_b   1.000
_cell.length_c   1.000
_cell.angle_alpha   90.00
_cell.angle_beta   90.00
_cell.angle_gamma   90.00
#
_symmetry.space_group_name_H-M   'P 1'
#
loop_
_entity.id
_entity.type
_entity.pdbx_description
1 polymer ?
#
loop_
_entity_poly.entity_id
_entity_poly.type
_entity_poly.pdbx_seq_one_letter_code
_entity_poly.pdbx_strand_id
1 'polypeptide(L)'
;DGFVELILAGDWIPITVLSINKEGNLVNKTKEFGLDNTNGMWNAIALHDINNDGNLDILGGNTGLNFKWKATRGTPVTMYVDDFDKNHKIDPIIFYNFFGTNVPFATKEKLVQQLPIIKKKFLKYATFAAVNSIKDLAPCGFIM
;
A
#
# COMPACT_ATOMS: atom_id res chain seq x y z
N ASP A 1 19.26 -15.29 20.45
CA ASP A 1 19.40 -16.62 19.85
C ASP A 1 20.69 -16.74 18.99
N GLY A 2 21.39 -15.64 18.74
CA GLY A 2 22.64 -15.59 17.99
C GLY A 2 22.47 -15.57 16.46
N PHE A 3 21.26 -15.44 15.94
CA PHE A 3 20.99 -15.22 14.53
C PHE A 3 20.79 -13.74 14.24
N VAL A 4 21.04 -13.34 13.00
CA VAL A 4 20.86 -11.95 12.55
C VAL A 4 19.47 -11.82 11.96
N GLU A 5 18.71 -10.80 12.41
CA GLU A 5 17.46 -10.38 11.82
C GLU A 5 17.70 -9.25 10.84
N LEU A 6 16.94 -9.26 9.73
CA LEU A 6 16.83 -8.18 8.79
C LEU A 6 15.47 -7.51 8.97
N ILE A 7 15.46 -6.22 9.28
CA ILE A 7 14.23 -5.44 9.44
C ILE A 7 14.06 -4.54 8.24
N LEU A 8 12.90 -4.65 7.58
CA LEU A 8 12.56 -3.88 6.38
C LEU A 8 11.44 -2.89 6.70
N ALA A 9 11.62 -1.67 6.23
CA ALA A 9 10.61 -0.62 6.23
C ALA A 9 10.48 -0.06 4.81
N GLY A 10 9.27 0.30 4.41
CA GLY A 10 9.01 0.83 3.08
C GLY A 10 7.55 1.22 2.89
N ASP A 11 7.24 1.72 1.70
CA ASP A 11 5.87 2.09 1.35
C ASP A 11 5.01 0.86 1.07
N TRP A 12 3.76 0.89 1.53
CA TRP A 12 2.73 -0.13 1.30
C TRP A 12 2.94 -1.47 2.01
N ILE A 13 4.06 -1.65 2.72
CA ILE A 13 4.37 -2.88 3.44
C ILE A 13 4.28 -2.68 4.97
N PRO A 14 4.08 -3.74 5.74
CA PRO A 14 4.30 -3.69 7.18
C PRO A 14 5.81 -3.56 7.47
N ILE A 15 6.18 -3.11 8.66
CA ILE A 15 7.55 -3.31 9.15
C ILE A 15 7.78 -4.81 9.19
N THR A 16 8.69 -5.29 8.37
CA THR A 16 8.88 -6.73 8.12
C THR A 16 10.15 -7.21 8.80
N VAL A 17 10.05 -8.28 9.56
CA VAL A 17 11.18 -8.93 10.22
C VAL A 17 11.46 -10.27 9.53
N LEU A 18 12.68 -10.41 9.01
CA LEU A 18 13.18 -11.65 8.43
C LEU A 18 14.33 -12.16 9.30
N SER A 19 14.36 -13.45 9.57
CA SER A 19 15.43 -14.13 10.31
C SER A 19 16.05 -15.20 9.42
N ILE A 20 17.31 -15.53 9.65
CA ILE A 20 17.98 -16.64 8.98
C ILE A 20 17.83 -17.87 9.85
N ASN A 21 17.27 -18.95 9.32
CA ASN A 21 17.18 -20.22 10.02
C ASN A 21 18.52 -21.01 10.00
N LYS A 22 18.55 -22.14 10.70
CA LYS A 22 19.77 -22.99 10.81
C LYS A 22 20.23 -23.52 9.44
N GLU A 23 19.34 -23.64 8.48
CA GLU A 23 19.61 -24.10 7.12
C GLU A 23 20.08 -22.95 6.20
N GLY A 24 20.18 -21.70 6.71
CA GLY A 24 20.59 -20.53 5.95
C GLY A 24 19.47 -19.87 5.12
N ASN A 25 18.22 -20.28 5.30
CA ASN A 25 17.08 -19.72 4.59
C ASN A 25 16.49 -18.52 5.33
N LEU A 26 16.03 -17.50 4.58
CA LEU A 26 15.27 -16.39 5.12
C LEU A 26 13.85 -16.86 5.48
N VAL A 27 13.43 -16.58 6.71
CA VAL A 27 12.11 -16.89 7.24
C VAL A 27 11.44 -15.60 7.69
N ASN A 28 10.20 -15.39 7.27
CA ASN A 28 9.42 -14.21 7.66
C ASN A 28 8.85 -14.41 9.07
N LYS A 29 9.30 -13.57 10.00
CA LYS A 29 8.90 -13.54 11.41
C LYS A 29 7.96 -12.39 11.78
N THR A 30 7.55 -11.58 10.82
CA THR A 30 6.73 -10.38 11.01
C THR A 30 5.52 -10.62 11.90
N LYS A 31 4.79 -11.71 11.66
CA LYS A 31 3.61 -12.06 12.45
C LYS A 31 3.95 -12.47 13.88
N GLU A 32 5.08 -13.15 14.09
CA GLU A 32 5.53 -13.56 15.43
C GLU A 32 5.87 -12.35 16.29
N PHE A 33 6.34 -11.25 15.68
CA PHE A 33 6.59 -9.97 16.33
C PHE A 33 5.34 -9.06 16.42
N GLY A 34 4.17 -9.52 15.94
CA GLY A 34 2.92 -8.75 15.98
C GLY A 34 2.88 -7.55 15.02
N LEU A 35 3.73 -7.55 13.98
CA LEU A 35 3.90 -6.43 13.04
C LEU A 35 3.14 -6.61 11.72
N ASP A 36 2.41 -7.70 11.53
CA ASP A 36 1.70 -8.06 10.29
C ASP A 36 0.59 -7.08 9.88
N ASN A 37 0.13 -6.22 10.80
CA ASN A 37 -0.90 -5.21 10.56
C ASN A 37 -0.36 -3.78 10.64
N THR A 38 0.94 -3.58 10.41
CA THR A 38 1.60 -2.27 10.48
C THR A 38 1.82 -1.64 9.11
N ASN A 39 1.04 -2.02 8.09
CA ASN A 39 1.15 -1.42 6.75
C ASN A 39 1.11 0.10 6.81
N GLY A 40 2.07 0.74 6.11
CA GLY A 40 2.21 2.19 6.14
C GLY A 40 3.14 2.72 5.06
N MET A 41 3.49 4.00 5.21
CA MET A 41 4.51 4.69 4.42
C MET A 41 5.71 4.93 5.33
N TRP A 42 6.54 3.89 5.50
CA TRP A 42 7.66 3.89 6.42
C TRP A 42 8.92 4.43 5.73
N ASN A 43 9.43 5.56 6.21
CA ASN A 43 10.55 6.26 5.58
C ASN A 43 11.88 6.06 6.32
N ALA A 44 11.83 5.63 7.56
CA ALA A 44 13.01 5.42 8.39
C ALA A 44 12.76 4.33 9.42
N ILE A 45 13.83 3.70 9.86
CA ILE A 45 13.85 2.74 10.95
C ILE A 45 15.10 2.93 11.79
N ALA A 46 14.97 2.80 13.08
CA ALA A 46 16.08 2.75 14.02
C ALA A 46 15.82 1.68 15.09
N LEU A 47 16.88 1.16 15.67
CA LEU A 47 16.82 0.20 16.76
C LEU A 47 17.47 0.82 18.00
N HIS A 48 16.77 0.79 19.12
CA HIS A 48 17.28 1.29 20.39
C HIS A 48 16.50 0.66 21.54
N ASP A 49 17.16 0.38 22.64
CA ASP A 49 16.50 -0.01 23.91
C ASP A 49 15.99 1.27 24.59
N ILE A 50 14.69 1.59 24.37
CA ILE A 50 14.10 2.86 24.85
C ILE A 50 13.70 2.75 26.32
N ASN A 51 13.29 1.57 26.76
CA ASN A 51 12.75 1.33 28.10
C ASN A 51 13.81 0.79 29.07
N ASN A 52 15.05 0.53 28.60
CA ASN A 52 16.18 -0.04 29.34
C ASN A 52 15.87 -1.46 29.91
N ASP A 53 15.17 -2.29 29.14
CA ASP A 53 14.89 -3.68 29.50
C ASP A 53 15.92 -4.69 28.96
N GLY A 54 16.93 -4.21 28.24
CA GLY A 54 17.99 -5.02 27.63
C GLY A 54 17.64 -5.58 26.26
N ASN A 55 16.45 -5.27 25.72
CA ASN A 55 16.03 -5.65 24.37
C ASN A 55 16.01 -4.43 23.45
N LEU A 56 16.23 -4.64 22.15
CA LEU A 56 16.13 -3.56 21.17
C LEU A 56 14.66 -3.35 20.75
N ASP A 57 14.19 -2.12 20.87
CA ASP A 57 12.93 -1.66 20.33
C ASP A 57 13.07 -1.20 18.88
N ILE A 58 12.00 -1.32 18.09
CA ILE A 58 11.93 -0.85 16.71
C ILE A 58 11.25 0.50 16.67
N LEU A 59 12.00 1.55 16.30
CA LEU A 59 11.43 2.88 16.00
C LEU A 59 11.22 3.01 14.51
N GLY A 60 9.97 3.21 14.09
CA GLY A 60 9.61 3.44 12.69
C GLY A 60 9.12 4.87 12.45
N GLY A 61 9.71 5.56 11.46
CA GLY A 61 9.22 6.85 10.97
C GLY A 61 8.19 6.64 9.87
N ASN A 62 6.91 6.92 10.15
CA ASN A 62 5.82 6.84 9.17
C ASN A 62 5.38 8.24 8.74
N THR A 63 5.07 8.44 7.46
CA THR A 63 4.46 9.68 6.94
C THR A 63 3.14 10.00 7.67
N GLY A 64 2.39 8.98 8.04
CA GLY A 64 1.20 9.09 8.90
C GLY A 64 0.19 10.12 8.39
N LEU A 65 -0.31 10.94 9.32
CA LEU A 65 -1.33 11.96 9.03
C LEU A 65 -0.80 13.21 8.32
N ASN A 66 0.51 13.33 8.12
CA ASN A 66 1.12 14.44 7.37
C ASN A 66 0.99 14.26 5.86
N PHE A 67 0.24 13.27 5.42
CA PHE A 67 -0.02 12.99 4.02
C PHE A 67 -1.42 13.44 3.60
N LYS A 68 -1.60 13.65 2.29
CA LYS A 68 -2.91 14.04 1.73
C LYS A 68 -3.99 12.98 2.00
N TRP A 69 -3.59 11.72 2.05
CA TRP A 69 -4.47 10.60 2.33
C TRP A 69 -4.56 10.35 3.84
N LYS A 70 -5.70 10.64 4.42
CA LYS A 70 -5.96 10.44 5.85
C LYS A 70 -6.42 8.99 6.10
N ALA A 71 -5.50 8.05 5.95
CA ALA A 71 -5.80 6.63 6.15
C ALA A 71 -6.13 6.32 7.61
N THR A 72 -7.14 5.48 7.82
CA THR A 72 -7.47 4.86 9.11
C THR A 72 -7.72 3.38 8.91
N ARG A 73 -7.87 2.60 10.00
CA ARG A 73 -8.25 1.17 9.88
C ARG A 73 -9.62 0.98 9.22
N GLY A 74 -10.56 1.91 9.42
CA GLY A 74 -11.90 1.86 8.81
C GLY A 74 -11.95 2.42 7.39
N THR A 75 -10.99 3.27 7.02
CA THR A 75 -10.91 3.91 5.70
C THR A 75 -9.46 3.86 5.20
N PRO A 76 -8.97 2.66 4.83
CA PRO A 76 -7.61 2.51 4.35
C PRO A 76 -7.43 3.18 2.98
N VAL A 77 -6.22 3.59 2.68
CA VAL A 77 -5.79 3.87 1.30
C VAL A 77 -5.47 2.53 0.64
N THR A 78 -5.99 2.30 -0.54
CA THR A 78 -5.82 1.04 -1.26
C THR A 78 -5.14 1.28 -2.59
N MET A 79 -4.12 0.48 -2.91
CA MET A 79 -3.50 0.46 -4.22
C MET A 79 -3.83 -0.86 -4.92
N TYR A 80 -4.42 -0.75 -6.10
CA TYR A 80 -4.64 -1.86 -7.01
C TYR A 80 -3.52 -1.86 -8.05
N VAL A 81 -2.93 -3.02 -8.29
CA VAL A 81 -1.75 -3.16 -9.16
C VAL A 81 -2.00 -4.32 -10.10
N ASP A 82 -2.16 -4.02 -11.39
CA ASP A 82 -2.34 -5.01 -12.44
C ASP A 82 -2.02 -4.37 -13.81
N ASP A 83 -1.97 -5.15 -14.87
CA ASP A 83 -1.98 -4.70 -16.25
C ASP A 83 -3.46 -4.58 -16.72
N PHE A 84 -4.10 -3.45 -16.38
CA PHE A 84 -5.54 -3.27 -16.55
C PHE A 84 -5.96 -3.11 -18.02
N ASP A 85 -5.10 -2.71 -18.92
CA ASP A 85 -5.41 -2.55 -20.35
C ASP A 85 -4.72 -3.58 -21.25
N LYS A 86 -4.01 -4.53 -20.65
CA LYS A 86 -3.28 -5.64 -21.30
C LYS A 86 -2.20 -5.16 -22.28
N ASN A 87 -1.52 -4.08 -21.89
CA ASN A 87 -0.41 -3.52 -22.67
C ASN A 87 0.97 -4.03 -22.21
N HIS A 88 1.02 -5.01 -21.30
CA HIS A 88 2.21 -5.58 -20.66
C HIS A 88 2.97 -4.60 -19.75
N LYS A 89 2.29 -3.57 -19.25
CA LYS A 89 2.80 -2.66 -18.22
C LYS A 89 1.90 -2.70 -17.00
N ILE A 90 2.53 -2.55 -15.84
CA ILE A 90 1.81 -2.51 -14.57
C ILE A 90 1.19 -1.12 -14.36
N ASP A 91 -0.10 -1.11 -14.01
CA ASP A 91 -0.89 0.09 -13.74
C ASP A 91 -1.24 0.20 -12.26
N PRO A 92 -0.50 0.97 -11.44
CA PRO A 92 -0.91 1.22 -10.07
C PRO A 92 -2.05 2.24 -10.04
N ILE A 93 -3.17 1.88 -9.42
CA ILE A 93 -4.33 2.77 -9.22
C ILE A 93 -4.63 2.86 -7.73
N ILE A 94 -4.55 4.08 -7.20
CA ILE A 94 -4.76 4.37 -5.78
C ILE A 94 -6.16 4.89 -5.57
N PHE A 95 -6.83 4.36 -4.54
CA PHE A 95 -8.09 4.86 -4.01
C PHE A 95 -7.90 5.32 -2.57
N TYR A 96 -8.59 6.38 -2.18
CA TYR A 96 -8.59 6.90 -0.83
C TYR A 96 -9.98 7.41 -0.43
N ASN A 97 -10.22 7.53 0.87
CA ASN A 97 -11.45 8.10 1.37
C ASN A 97 -11.42 9.64 1.28
N PHE A 98 -12.39 10.20 0.58
CA PHE A 98 -12.60 11.63 0.47
C PHE A 98 -14.01 11.96 0.97
N PHE A 99 -14.10 12.56 2.15
CA PHE A 99 -15.36 12.91 2.82
C PHE A 99 -16.40 11.77 2.88
N GLY A 100 -15.96 10.57 3.27
CA GLY A 100 -16.84 9.41 3.39
C GLY A 100 -17.03 8.59 2.11
N THR A 101 -16.51 9.05 0.98
CA THR A 101 -16.59 8.35 -0.31
C THR A 101 -15.21 7.86 -0.73
N ASN A 102 -15.10 6.61 -1.14
CA ASN A 102 -13.87 6.09 -1.73
C ASN A 102 -13.76 6.59 -3.17
N VAL A 103 -12.64 7.21 -3.53
CA VAL A 103 -12.44 7.82 -4.86
C VAL A 103 -11.05 7.55 -5.39
N PRO A 104 -10.85 7.53 -6.73
CA PRO A 104 -9.52 7.48 -7.31
C PRO A 104 -8.69 8.70 -6.91
N PHE A 105 -7.43 8.50 -6.58
CA PHE A 105 -6.51 9.61 -6.31
C PHE A 105 -6.15 10.39 -7.57
N ALA A 106 -5.93 9.68 -8.67
CA ALA A 106 -5.61 10.31 -9.94
C ALA A 106 -6.85 10.91 -10.59
N THR A 107 -6.70 12.09 -11.19
CA THR A 107 -7.77 12.73 -11.97
C THR A 107 -8.12 11.89 -13.21
N LYS A 108 -9.30 12.14 -13.78
CA LYS A 108 -9.73 11.48 -15.03
C LYS A 108 -8.67 11.60 -16.13
N GLU A 109 -8.06 12.77 -16.30
CA GLU A 109 -7.04 13.00 -17.33
C GLU A 109 -5.81 12.12 -17.13
N LYS A 110 -5.30 12.04 -15.88
CA LYS A 110 -4.15 11.20 -15.56
C LYS A 110 -4.45 9.73 -15.77
N LEU A 111 -5.64 9.28 -15.34
CA LEU A 111 -6.06 7.89 -15.58
C LEU A 111 -6.26 7.59 -17.08
N VAL A 112 -6.75 8.54 -17.86
CA VAL A 112 -6.85 8.37 -19.33
C VAL A 112 -5.47 8.29 -20.00
N GLN A 113 -4.47 9.01 -19.48
CA GLN A 113 -3.09 8.89 -19.98
C GLN A 113 -2.50 7.52 -19.69
N GLN A 114 -2.77 6.97 -18.51
CA GLN A 114 -2.33 5.64 -18.09
C GLN A 114 -3.15 4.54 -18.77
N LEU A 115 -4.47 4.67 -18.79
CA LEU A 115 -5.45 3.71 -19.28
C LEU A 115 -6.37 4.37 -20.32
N PRO A 116 -6.00 4.41 -21.60
CA PRO A 116 -6.78 5.13 -22.64
C PRO A 116 -8.22 4.66 -22.78
N ILE A 117 -8.53 3.42 -22.37
CA ILE A 117 -9.88 2.85 -22.39
C ILE A 117 -10.87 3.63 -21.51
N ILE A 118 -10.39 4.29 -20.45
CA ILE A 118 -11.20 5.12 -19.55
C ILE A 118 -11.86 6.27 -20.29
N LYS A 119 -11.23 6.83 -21.32
CA LYS A 119 -11.79 7.88 -22.17
C LYS A 119 -13.08 7.42 -22.86
N LYS A 120 -13.13 6.19 -23.32
CA LYS A 120 -14.30 5.61 -24.00
C LYS A 120 -15.44 5.32 -23.03
N LYS A 121 -15.10 4.87 -21.80
CA LYS A 121 -16.08 4.53 -20.77
C LYS A 121 -16.69 5.75 -20.11
N PHE A 122 -15.89 6.77 -19.83
CA PHE A 122 -16.33 7.99 -19.12
C PHE A 122 -16.23 9.22 -20.03
N LEU A 123 -17.25 9.44 -20.85
CA LEU A 123 -17.29 10.59 -21.76
C LEU A 123 -17.42 11.92 -21.00
N LYS A 124 -18.17 11.92 -19.88
CA LYS A 124 -18.40 13.10 -19.04
C LYS A 124 -17.69 12.99 -17.70
N TYR A 125 -17.30 14.13 -17.12
CA TYR A 125 -16.74 14.18 -15.76
C TYR A 125 -17.73 13.68 -14.70
N ALA A 126 -19.01 14.03 -14.86
CA ALA A 126 -20.05 13.62 -13.91
C ALA A 126 -20.14 12.09 -13.77
N THR A 127 -19.99 11.35 -14.88
CA THR A 127 -19.98 9.88 -14.82
C THR A 127 -18.71 9.33 -14.19
N PHE A 128 -17.57 9.99 -14.37
CA PHE A 128 -16.33 9.62 -13.71
C PHE A 128 -16.35 9.93 -12.19
N ALA A 129 -17.03 11.02 -11.80
CA ALA A 129 -17.17 11.40 -10.40
C ALA A 129 -17.94 10.37 -9.55
N ALA A 130 -18.69 9.47 -10.18
CA ALA A 130 -19.40 8.38 -9.49
C ALA A 130 -18.52 7.12 -9.24
N VAL A 131 -17.28 7.12 -9.72
CA VAL A 131 -16.34 6.00 -9.52
C VAL A 131 -15.95 5.92 -8.05
N ASN A 132 -16.23 4.78 -7.42
CA ASN A 132 -15.91 4.54 -6.01
C ASN A 132 -15.17 3.20 -5.75
N SER A 133 -14.93 2.43 -6.80
CA SER A 133 -14.20 1.17 -6.74
C SER A 133 -13.39 0.91 -8.00
N ILE A 134 -12.42 0.00 -7.91
CA ILE A 134 -11.65 -0.45 -9.08
C ILE A 134 -12.55 -1.09 -10.13
N LYS A 135 -13.64 -1.75 -9.72
CA LYS A 135 -14.61 -2.38 -10.63
C LYS A 135 -15.31 -1.38 -11.53
N ASP A 136 -15.50 -0.14 -11.06
CA ASP A 136 -16.10 0.93 -11.87
C ASP A 136 -15.14 1.40 -12.96
N LEU A 137 -13.83 1.34 -12.74
CA LEU A 137 -12.80 1.66 -13.74
C LEU A 137 -12.58 0.52 -14.72
N ALA A 138 -12.69 -0.71 -14.25
CA ALA A 138 -12.42 -1.88 -15.06
C ALA A 138 -13.35 -1.95 -16.27
N PRO A 139 -12.85 -2.24 -17.49
CA PRO A 139 -13.70 -2.66 -18.58
C PRO A 139 -14.33 -4.00 -18.23
N CYS A 140 -15.56 -4.25 -18.71
CA CYS A 140 -16.22 -5.55 -18.56
C CYS A 140 -15.31 -6.65 -19.10
N GLY A 141 -14.70 -7.45 -18.22
CA GLY A 141 -13.77 -8.52 -18.60
C GLY A 141 -12.55 -8.69 -17.70
N PHE A 142 -12.35 -7.83 -16.69
CA PHE A 142 -11.34 -8.12 -15.66
C PHE A 142 -11.86 -9.25 -14.76
N ILE A 143 -11.19 -10.40 -14.84
CA ILE A 143 -11.27 -11.45 -13.84
C ILE A 143 -10.26 -11.01 -12.75
N MET A 144 -10.78 -10.66 -11.56
CA MET A 144 -9.96 -10.49 -10.36
C MET A 144 -9.65 -11.85 -9.77
#